data_f2a86623b46ecb3d40c20b8feb7eb18c
#
_entry.id   f2a86623b46ecb3d40c20b8feb7eb18c
#
_cell.length_a   1.000
_cell.length_b   1.000
_cell.length_c   1.000
_cell.angle_alpha   90.00
_cell.angle_beta   90.00
_cell.angle_gamma   90.00
#
_symmetry.space_group_name_H-M   'P 1'
#
loop_
_entity.id
_entity.type
_entity.pdbx_description
1 polymer ?
#
loop_
_entity_poly.entity_id
_entity_poly.type
_entity_poly.pdbx_seq_one_letter_code
_entity_poly.pdbx_strand_id
1 'polypeptide(L)'
;MRETDLFEPAKKSVNVVLVGITVLCFFTMQVWEKSMTNGNFNGHTTQFLLEHGALYAPAIREGEWYRLLTHIFLHGDILHLGNNMLILFCLGNALEHYLGKISYVGIYFFSGILAGLGSVVYNTDNTVSVGASGAVFGIIGAMLWLVLRNKGKLKGFTGPRMLLFVFMSVYAGFTDRGIDNAAHIAGLIAGFLLAMVIYRRSEDETEVVS
;
A
#
# COMPACT_ATOMS: atom_id res chain seq x y z
N MET A 1 20.68 11.34 14.72
CA MET A 1 19.60 11.56 13.75
C MET A 1 18.37 12.01 14.52
N ARG A 2 17.72 13.13 14.16
CA ARG A 2 16.53 13.63 14.86
C ARG A 2 15.31 12.76 14.49
N GLU A 3 14.30 12.71 15.36
CA GLU A 3 13.04 11.97 15.07
C GLU A 3 12.36 12.46 13.79
N THR A 4 12.46 13.74 13.50
CA THR A 4 11.92 14.38 12.28
C THR A 4 12.53 13.83 11.00
N ASP A 5 13.77 13.37 11.03
CA ASP A 5 14.51 12.90 9.83
C ASP A 5 13.90 11.61 9.23
N LEU A 6 13.12 10.84 10.02
CA LEU A 6 12.45 9.62 9.57
C LEU A 6 11.26 9.89 8.64
N PHE A 7 10.63 11.04 8.80
CA PHE A 7 9.46 11.45 8.00
C PHE A 7 9.86 12.36 6.84
N GLU A 8 11.10 12.85 6.83
CA GLU A 8 11.63 13.62 5.70
C GLU A 8 12.12 12.66 4.62
N PRO A 9 11.66 12.83 3.37
CA PRO A 9 12.12 11.99 2.28
C PRO A 9 13.62 12.22 2.03
N ALA A 10 14.35 11.15 1.82
CA ALA A 10 15.73 11.24 1.35
C ALA A 10 15.77 12.01 0.01
N LYS A 11 16.86 12.73 -0.29
CA LYS A 11 17.02 13.52 -1.54
C LYS A 11 16.73 12.76 -2.83
N LYS A 12 16.67 11.41 -2.79
CA LYS A 12 16.31 10.53 -3.91
C LYS A 12 15.46 9.35 -3.38
N SER A 13 14.33 9.67 -2.73
CA SER A 13 13.42 8.65 -2.21
C SER A 13 12.62 8.00 -3.35
N VAL A 14 12.61 6.67 -3.38
CA VAL A 14 11.77 5.90 -4.33
C VAL A 14 10.31 5.95 -3.89
N ASN A 15 10.04 6.02 -2.59
CA ASN A 15 8.68 6.21 -2.07
C ASN A 15 8.04 7.48 -2.63
N VAL A 16 8.77 8.61 -2.63
CA VAL A 16 8.27 9.88 -3.19
C VAL A 16 7.98 9.74 -4.69
N VAL A 17 8.80 8.99 -5.42
CA VAL A 17 8.57 8.71 -6.85
C VAL A 17 7.28 7.89 -7.03
N LEU A 18 7.07 6.84 -6.22
CA LEU A 18 5.85 6.02 -6.27
C LEU A 18 4.59 6.84 -5.96
N VAL A 19 4.64 7.68 -4.92
CA VAL A 19 3.56 8.64 -4.61
C VAL A 19 3.28 9.55 -5.81
N GLY A 20 4.33 10.15 -6.39
CA GLY A 20 4.20 11.03 -7.54
C GLY A 20 3.60 10.35 -8.77
N ILE A 21 4.04 9.12 -9.10
CA ILE A 21 3.49 8.32 -10.21
C ILE A 21 2.00 8.02 -9.95
N THR A 22 1.63 7.60 -8.75
CA THR A 22 0.25 7.26 -8.41
C THR A 22 -0.67 8.48 -8.50
N VAL A 23 -0.23 9.62 -7.98
CA VAL A 23 -0.96 10.90 -8.08
C VAL A 23 -1.10 11.33 -9.54
N LEU A 24 -0.02 11.26 -10.32
CA LEU A 24 -0.05 11.60 -11.75
C LEU A 24 -0.99 10.67 -12.52
N CYS A 25 -0.97 9.37 -12.24
CA CYS A 25 -1.87 8.39 -12.84
C CYS A 25 -3.34 8.77 -12.59
N PHE A 26 -3.71 9.08 -11.35
CA PHE A 26 -5.07 9.48 -11.00
C PHE A 26 -5.53 10.70 -11.78
N PHE A 27 -4.75 11.79 -11.80
CA PHE A 27 -5.16 13.01 -12.47
C PHE A 27 -5.17 12.89 -14.00
N THR A 28 -4.23 12.14 -14.57
CA THR A 28 -4.24 11.90 -16.04
C THR A 28 -5.46 11.10 -16.46
N MET A 29 -5.82 10.07 -15.69
CA MET A 29 -7.03 9.28 -15.93
C MET A 29 -8.31 10.11 -15.73
N GLN A 30 -8.35 11.01 -14.73
CA GLN A 30 -9.47 11.94 -14.53
C GLN A 30 -9.69 12.84 -15.75
N VAL A 31 -8.61 13.42 -16.28
CA VAL A 31 -8.69 14.26 -17.48
C VAL A 31 -9.15 13.44 -18.68
N TRP A 32 -8.66 12.21 -18.82
CA TRP A 32 -9.03 11.32 -19.91
C TRP A 32 -10.51 10.93 -19.83
N GLU A 33 -10.99 10.40 -18.71
CA GLU A 33 -12.38 10.02 -18.51
C GLU A 33 -13.32 11.20 -18.76
N LYS A 34 -12.97 12.39 -18.27
CA LYS A 34 -13.75 13.60 -18.51
C LYS A 34 -13.81 14.00 -19.97
N SER A 35 -12.77 13.76 -20.77
CA SER A 35 -12.78 14.04 -22.21
C SER A 35 -13.72 13.11 -22.98
N MET A 36 -14.01 11.92 -22.46
CA MET A 36 -14.89 10.91 -23.09
C MET A 36 -16.32 10.95 -22.55
N THR A 37 -16.50 11.41 -21.31
CA THR A 37 -17.79 11.45 -20.61
C THR A 37 -17.96 12.80 -19.93
N ASN A 38 -19.17 13.20 -19.57
CA ASN A 38 -19.41 14.35 -18.69
C ASN A 38 -19.15 14.03 -17.22
N GLY A 39 -18.14 13.19 -16.93
CA GLY A 39 -17.82 12.64 -15.62
C GLY A 39 -17.47 13.66 -14.54
N ASN A 40 -17.58 13.25 -13.28
CA ASN A 40 -17.27 14.06 -12.11
C ASN A 40 -15.75 14.22 -11.91
N PHE A 41 -15.31 15.37 -11.37
CA PHE A 41 -13.90 15.62 -11.06
C PHE A 41 -13.38 14.88 -9.82
N ASN A 42 -14.26 14.29 -9.00
CA ASN A 42 -13.88 13.77 -7.68
C ASN A 42 -13.61 12.26 -7.66
N GLY A 43 -13.77 11.56 -8.79
CA GLY A 43 -13.56 10.11 -8.84
C GLY A 43 -13.80 9.54 -10.24
N HIS A 44 -13.54 8.24 -10.36
CA HIS A 44 -13.69 7.47 -11.58
C HIS A 44 -14.91 6.57 -11.52
N THR A 45 -15.56 6.35 -12.67
CA THR A 45 -16.62 5.33 -12.76
C THR A 45 -16.02 3.92 -12.69
N THR A 46 -16.77 2.98 -12.12
CA THR A 46 -16.33 1.57 -12.04
C THR A 46 -16.07 0.99 -13.43
N GLN A 47 -16.91 1.36 -14.42
CA GLN A 47 -16.74 0.92 -15.80
C GLN A 47 -15.41 1.40 -16.39
N PHE A 48 -15.06 2.67 -16.21
CA PHE A 48 -13.79 3.22 -16.68
C PHE A 48 -12.61 2.51 -16.02
N LEU A 49 -12.66 2.28 -14.71
CA LEU A 49 -11.61 1.57 -13.98
C LEU A 49 -11.45 0.12 -14.47
N LEU A 50 -12.55 -0.60 -14.74
CA LEU A 50 -12.53 -1.95 -15.32
C LEU A 50 -11.84 -1.98 -16.70
N GLU A 51 -12.15 -1.03 -17.57
CA GLU A 51 -11.55 -0.92 -18.90
C GLU A 51 -10.06 -0.56 -18.85
N HIS A 52 -9.58 0.05 -17.73
CA HIS A 52 -8.21 0.54 -17.60
C HIS A 52 -7.37 -0.21 -16.58
N GLY A 53 -7.73 -1.45 -16.23
CA GLY A 53 -6.84 -2.34 -15.49
C GLY A 53 -7.12 -2.46 -14.00
N ALA A 54 -8.34 -2.16 -13.53
CA ALA A 54 -8.80 -2.53 -12.19
C ALA A 54 -8.71 -4.03 -11.99
N LEU A 55 -8.48 -4.45 -10.76
CA LEU A 55 -8.49 -5.85 -10.36
C LEU A 55 -9.91 -6.41 -10.51
N TYR A 56 -10.05 -7.47 -11.30
CA TYR A 56 -11.31 -8.12 -11.56
C TYR A 56 -11.07 -9.63 -11.80
N ALA A 57 -11.60 -10.46 -10.91
CA ALA A 57 -11.30 -11.90 -10.89
C ALA A 57 -11.62 -12.62 -12.20
N PRO A 58 -12.76 -12.39 -12.88
CA PRO A 58 -13.03 -13.01 -14.18
C PRO A 58 -11.99 -12.68 -15.24
N ALA A 59 -11.61 -11.41 -15.39
CA ALA A 59 -10.61 -11.00 -16.39
C ALA A 59 -9.23 -11.62 -16.11
N ILE A 60 -8.84 -11.77 -14.84
CA ILE A 60 -7.59 -12.44 -14.47
C ILE A 60 -7.63 -13.92 -14.86
N ARG A 61 -8.77 -14.62 -14.70
CA ARG A 61 -8.93 -16.01 -15.13
C ARG A 61 -8.89 -16.16 -16.66
N GLU A 62 -9.25 -15.13 -17.38
CA GLU A 62 -9.15 -15.04 -18.86
C GLU A 62 -7.73 -14.66 -19.32
N GLY A 63 -6.78 -14.44 -18.41
CA GLY A 63 -5.37 -14.22 -18.73
C GLY A 63 -4.89 -12.78 -18.57
N GLU A 64 -5.72 -11.85 -18.09
CA GLU A 64 -5.32 -10.44 -17.88
C GLU A 64 -4.52 -10.24 -16.58
N TRP A 65 -3.44 -11.00 -16.40
CA TRP A 65 -2.59 -11.01 -15.19
C TRP A 65 -1.97 -9.64 -14.86
N TYR A 66 -1.83 -8.77 -15.85
CA TYR A 66 -1.33 -7.41 -15.64
C TYR A 66 -2.15 -6.61 -14.61
N ARG A 67 -3.43 -6.96 -14.42
CA ARG A 67 -4.32 -6.33 -13.45
C ARG A 67 -3.86 -6.48 -11.99
N LEU A 68 -3.09 -7.54 -11.70
CA LEU A 68 -2.44 -7.71 -10.38
C LEU A 68 -1.42 -6.61 -10.07
N LEU A 69 -0.92 -5.91 -11.09
CA LEU A 69 0.00 -4.81 -10.93
C LEU A 69 -0.67 -3.45 -11.15
N THR A 70 -1.49 -3.32 -12.19
CA THR A 70 -2.07 -2.02 -12.59
C THR A 70 -3.03 -1.47 -11.57
N HIS A 71 -3.82 -2.34 -10.90
CA HIS A 71 -4.79 -1.90 -9.89
C HIS A 71 -4.17 -1.11 -8.75
N ILE A 72 -2.88 -1.34 -8.43
CA ILE A 72 -2.14 -0.66 -7.35
C ILE A 72 -2.06 0.86 -7.59
N PHE A 73 -2.06 1.30 -8.85
CA PHE A 73 -1.94 2.70 -9.24
C PHE A 73 -3.29 3.40 -9.45
N LEU A 74 -4.38 2.62 -9.53
CA LEU A 74 -5.72 3.14 -9.78
C LEU A 74 -6.40 3.51 -8.45
N HIS A 75 -7.20 4.57 -8.44
CA HIS A 75 -7.98 4.96 -7.26
C HIS A 75 -9.38 5.38 -7.68
N GLY A 76 -10.39 5.02 -6.90
CA GLY A 76 -11.78 5.32 -7.19
C GLY A 76 -12.10 6.81 -7.05
N ASP A 77 -11.55 7.47 -6.04
CA ASP A 77 -11.81 8.89 -5.73
C ASP A 77 -10.62 9.56 -5.04
N ILE A 78 -10.72 10.88 -4.88
CA ILE A 78 -9.66 11.73 -4.33
C ILE A 78 -9.38 11.46 -2.85
N LEU A 79 -10.39 11.07 -2.06
CA LEU A 79 -10.21 10.76 -0.64
C LEU A 79 -9.50 9.42 -0.47
N HIS A 80 -9.86 8.43 -1.29
CA HIS A 80 -9.19 7.14 -1.35
C HIS A 80 -7.71 7.31 -1.73
N LEU A 81 -7.43 8.09 -2.78
CA LEU A 81 -6.06 8.44 -3.15
C LEU A 81 -5.32 9.13 -2.00
N GLY A 82 -5.92 10.18 -1.43
CA GLY A 82 -5.31 10.98 -0.37
C GLY A 82 -4.93 10.17 0.86
N ASN A 83 -5.83 9.28 1.32
CA ASN A 83 -5.56 8.40 2.45
C ASN A 83 -4.40 7.44 2.18
N ASN A 84 -4.37 6.82 1.01
CA ASN A 84 -3.26 5.94 0.64
C ASN A 84 -1.93 6.69 0.55
N MET A 85 -1.92 7.85 -0.11
CA MET A 85 -0.70 8.66 -0.29
C MET A 85 -0.17 9.19 1.04
N LEU A 86 -1.05 9.58 1.97
CA LEU A 86 -0.65 10.03 3.30
C LEU A 86 0.08 8.91 4.08
N ILE A 87 -0.52 7.72 4.13
CA ILE A 87 0.09 6.58 4.84
C ILE A 87 1.38 6.16 4.14
N LEU A 88 1.37 6.08 2.81
CA LEU A 88 2.53 5.73 2.01
C LEU A 88 3.67 6.74 2.22
N PHE A 89 3.37 8.04 2.23
CA PHE A 89 4.38 9.08 2.48
C PHE A 89 5.00 8.94 3.88
N CYS A 90 4.19 8.73 4.92
CA CYS A 90 4.69 8.64 6.30
C CYS A 90 5.42 7.31 6.57
N LEU A 91 4.75 6.18 6.39
CA LEU A 91 5.32 4.87 6.71
C LEU A 91 6.27 4.37 5.65
N GLY A 92 6.02 4.68 4.38
CA GLY A 92 6.88 4.28 3.27
C GLY A 92 8.26 4.93 3.35
N ASN A 93 8.36 6.21 3.68
CA ASN A 93 9.64 6.88 3.90
C ASN A 93 10.43 6.24 5.05
N ALA A 94 9.75 5.92 6.16
CA ALA A 94 10.37 5.26 7.29
C ALA A 94 10.86 3.85 6.89
N LEU A 95 10.03 3.05 6.21
CA LEU A 95 10.41 1.71 5.78
C LEU A 95 11.56 1.73 4.77
N GLU A 96 11.54 2.64 3.78
CA GLU A 96 12.63 2.83 2.83
C GLU A 96 13.93 3.18 3.55
N HIS A 97 13.85 4.01 4.60
CA HIS A 97 15.01 4.36 5.40
C HIS A 97 15.62 3.16 6.12
N TYR A 98 14.77 2.29 6.72
CA TYR A 98 15.24 1.13 7.50
C TYR A 98 15.72 -0.05 6.64
N LEU A 99 15.07 -0.30 5.50
CA LEU A 99 15.35 -1.49 4.67
C LEU A 99 16.13 -1.18 3.39
N GLY A 100 16.27 0.10 3.05
CA GLY A 100 16.83 0.52 1.76
C GLY A 100 15.84 0.39 0.61
N LYS A 101 16.17 1.02 -0.51
CA LYS A 101 15.30 1.20 -1.67
C LYS A 101 14.82 -0.10 -2.31
N ILE A 102 15.75 -1.05 -2.51
CA ILE A 102 15.44 -2.31 -3.22
C ILE A 102 14.46 -3.14 -2.41
N SER A 103 14.72 -3.31 -1.11
CA SER A 103 13.83 -4.06 -0.21
C SER A 103 12.47 -3.39 -0.08
N TYR A 104 12.45 -2.06 0.02
CA TYR A 104 11.22 -1.28 0.05
C TYR A 104 10.36 -1.50 -1.19
N VAL A 105 10.94 -1.36 -2.39
CA VAL A 105 10.25 -1.58 -3.68
C VAL A 105 9.73 -3.01 -3.77
N GLY A 106 10.57 -3.98 -3.39
CA GLY A 106 10.17 -5.39 -3.34
C GLY A 106 8.94 -5.59 -2.45
N ILE A 107 8.97 -5.10 -1.20
CA ILE A 107 7.83 -5.22 -0.28
C ILE A 107 6.60 -4.55 -0.86
N TYR A 108 6.70 -3.33 -1.39
CA TYR A 108 5.57 -2.60 -1.96
C TYR A 108 4.88 -3.41 -3.07
N PHE A 109 5.62 -3.82 -4.10
CA PHE A 109 5.02 -4.50 -5.24
C PHE A 109 4.59 -5.93 -4.95
N PHE A 110 5.42 -6.72 -4.27
CA PHE A 110 5.03 -8.11 -3.98
C PHE A 110 3.85 -8.18 -3.02
N SER A 111 3.78 -7.34 -1.98
CA SER A 111 2.61 -7.32 -1.11
C SER A 111 1.36 -6.80 -1.82
N GLY A 112 1.48 -5.83 -2.72
CA GLY A 112 0.37 -5.37 -3.55
C GLY A 112 -0.17 -6.44 -4.50
N ILE A 113 0.71 -7.19 -5.16
CA ILE A 113 0.33 -8.33 -6.02
C ILE A 113 -0.32 -9.45 -5.20
N LEU A 114 0.26 -9.82 -4.05
CA LEU A 114 -0.30 -10.84 -3.17
C LEU A 114 -1.63 -10.40 -2.54
N ALA A 115 -1.79 -9.11 -2.27
CA ALA A 115 -3.07 -8.52 -1.87
C ALA A 115 -4.13 -8.71 -2.95
N GLY A 116 -3.78 -8.40 -4.21
CA GLY A 116 -4.67 -8.64 -5.36
C GLY A 116 -5.04 -10.11 -5.52
N LEU A 117 -4.09 -11.03 -5.36
CA LEU A 117 -4.38 -12.47 -5.37
C LEU A 117 -5.30 -12.87 -4.21
N GLY A 118 -5.10 -12.33 -3.01
CA GLY A 118 -5.99 -12.54 -1.87
C GLY A 118 -7.43 -12.08 -2.16
N SER A 119 -7.57 -10.92 -2.79
CA SER A 119 -8.86 -10.41 -3.26
C SER A 119 -9.54 -11.37 -4.24
N VAL A 120 -8.82 -11.81 -5.27
CA VAL A 120 -9.34 -12.74 -6.31
C VAL A 120 -9.79 -14.08 -5.74
N VAL A 121 -9.11 -14.57 -4.70
CA VAL A 121 -9.43 -15.87 -4.08
C VAL A 121 -10.61 -15.78 -3.12
N TYR A 122 -10.74 -14.66 -2.40
CA TYR A 122 -11.66 -14.56 -1.26
C TYR A 122 -12.95 -13.81 -1.57
N ASN A 123 -12.91 -12.87 -2.50
CA ASN A 123 -14.08 -12.08 -2.87
C ASN A 123 -14.93 -12.76 -3.96
N THR A 124 -16.12 -12.22 -4.14
CA THR A 124 -17.01 -12.67 -5.23
C THR A 124 -16.52 -12.18 -6.59
N ASP A 125 -16.92 -12.86 -7.66
CA ASP A 125 -16.57 -12.51 -9.04
C ASP A 125 -17.05 -11.10 -9.47
N ASN A 126 -17.95 -10.50 -8.73
CA ASN A 126 -18.44 -9.14 -9.01
C ASN A 126 -17.61 -8.03 -8.33
N THR A 127 -16.58 -8.41 -7.56
CA THR A 127 -15.73 -7.42 -6.86
C THR A 127 -14.76 -6.78 -7.84
N VAL A 128 -14.77 -5.45 -7.88
CA VAL A 128 -13.78 -4.63 -8.59
C VAL A 128 -12.94 -3.92 -7.54
N SER A 129 -11.64 -4.18 -7.53
CA SER A 129 -10.72 -3.58 -6.55
C SER A 129 -9.69 -2.69 -7.24
N VAL A 130 -9.45 -1.53 -6.64
CA VAL A 130 -8.45 -0.54 -7.04
C VAL A 130 -7.80 0.07 -5.80
N GLY A 131 -6.58 0.54 -5.94
CA GLY A 131 -5.87 1.30 -4.92
C GLY A 131 -4.53 0.69 -4.51
N ALA A 132 -3.66 1.58 -4.05
CA ALA A 132 -2.39 1.19 -3.44
C ALA A 132 -2.57 0.50 -2.08
N SER A 133 -3.79 0.43 -1.55
CA SER A 133 -4.06 0.03 -0.16
C SER A 133 -3.50 -1.35 0.19
N GLY A 134 -3.59 -2.35 -0.69
CA GLY A 134 -2.98 -3.66 -0.48
C GLY A 134 -1.47 -3.59 -0.27
N ALA A 135 -0.75 -2.79 -1.07
CA ALA A 135 0.68 -2.53 -0.91
C ALA A 135 0.98 -1.70 0.36
N VAL A 136 0.12 -0.71 0.67
CA VAL A 136 0.20 0.09 1.91
C VAL A 136 0.06 -0.78 3.14
N PHE A 137 -0.90 -1.71 3.16
CA PHE A 137 -1.02 -2.70 4.23
C PHE A 137 0.22 -3.61 4.31
N GLY A 138 0.85 -3.92 3.18
CA GLY A 138 2.14 -4.60 3.16
C GLY A 138 3.25 -3.80 3.87
N ILE A 139 3.32 -2.49 3.63
CA ILE A 139 4.25 -1.60 4.34
C ILE A 139 3.93 -1.56 5.84
N ILE A 140 2.66 -1.51 6.23
CA ILE A 140 2.23 -1.57 7.63
C ILE A 140 2.68 -2.88 8.28
N GLY A 141 2.49 -4.02 7.60
CA GLY A 141 2.93 -5.33 8.05
C GLY A 141 4.44 -5.42 8.23
N ALA A 142 5.20 -4.90 7.27
CA ALA A 142 6.65 -4.83 7.34
C ALA A 142 7.14 -3.97 8.52
N MET A 143 6.55 -2.78 8.70
CA MET A 143 6.86 -1.91 9.85
C MET A 143 6.52 -2.58 11.18
N LEU A 144 5.39 -3.29 11.26
CA LEU A 144 5.03 -4.06 12.45
C LEU A 144 6.10 -5.11 12.78
N TRP A 145 6.59 -5.87 11.78
CA TRP A 145 7.68 -6.82 11.98
C TRP A 145 8.95 -6.13 12.51
N LEU A 146 9.37 -5.02 11.89
CA LEU A 146 10.56 -4.28 12.32
C LEU A 146 10.45 -3.84 13.79
N VAL A 147 9.30 -3.28 14.17
CA VAL A 147 9.06 -2.86 15.57
C VAL A 147 9.12 -4.04 16.52
N LEU A 148 8.46 -5.16 16.22
CA LEU A 148 8.45 -6.35 17.06
C LEU A 148 9.86 -6.95 17.19
N ARG A 149 10.60 -7.04 16.10
CA ARG A 149 11.97 -7.55 16.06
C ARG A 149 12.95 -6.70 16.87
N ASN A 150 12.68 -5.40 17.01
CA ASN A 150 13.42 -4.44 17.80
C ASN A 150 12.82 -4.24 19.20
N LYS A 151 12.35 -5.33 19.84
CA LYS A 151 11.82 -5.36 21.22
C LYS A 151 10.62 -4.43 21.44
N GLY A 152 9.80 -4.23 20.41
CA GLY A 152 8.59 -3.40 20.46
C GLY A 152 8.85 -1.91 20.37
N LYS A 153 10.08 -1.50 20.08
CA LYS A 153 10.47 -0.09 19.91
C LYS A 153 11.33 0.07 18.66
N LEU A 154 10.97 1.01 17.84
CA LEU A 154 11.77 1.49 16.73
C LEU A 154 11.65 3.01 16.76
N LYS A 155 12.67 3.75 16.39
CA LYS A 155 12.66 5.21 16.50
C LYS A 155 11.40 5.79 15.83
N GLY A 156 10.62 6.55 16.58
CA GLY A 156 9.31 7.09 16.14
C GLY A 156 8.13 6.10 16.19
N PHE A 157 8.36 4.79 16.38
CA PHE A 157 7.33 3.76 16.36
C PHE A 157 7.40 2.85 17.59
N THR A 158 6.24 2.46 18.13
CA THR A 158 6.14 1.50 19.23
C THR A 158 5.16 0.38 18.91
N GLY A 159 5.37 -0.81 19.48
CA GLY A 159 4.50 -1.97 19.26
C GLY A 159 3.02 -1.67 19.51
N PRO A 160 2.62 -1.12 20.68
CA PRO A 160 1.21 -0.79 20.94
C PRO A 160 0.61 0.19 19.94
N ARG A 161 1.36 1.22 19.52
CA ARG A 161 0.87 2.19 18.50
C ARG A 161 0.69 1.53 17.14
N MET A 162 1.64 0.68 16.73
CA MET A 162 1.53 -0.04 15.46
C MET A 162 0.37 -1.03 15.48
N LEU A 163 0.18 -1.78 16.58
CA LEU A 163 -0.95 -2.70 16.72
C LEU A 163 -2.28 -1.96 16.71
N LEU A 164 -2.39 -0.83 17.41
CA LEU A 164 -3.59 0.00 17.38
C LEU A 164 -3.86 0.52 15.96
N PHE A 165 -2.82 0.98 15.24
CA PHE A 165 -2.96 1.45 13.86
C PHE A 165 -3.44 0.34 12.93
N VAL A 166 -2.86 -0.87 13.01
CA VAL A 166 -3.31 -2.05 12.27
C VAL A 166 -4.78 -2.36 12.58
N PHE A 167 -5.13 -2.42 13.88
CA PHE A 167 -6.49 -2.71 14.31
C PHE A 167 -7.49 -1.69 13.75
N MET A 168 -7.22 -0.39 13.90
CA MET A 168 -8.10 0.66 13.41
C MET A 168 -8.23 0.64 11.88
N SER A 169 -7.13 0.37 11.16
CA SER A 169 -7.15 0.30 9.69
C SER A 169 -7.96 -0.90 9.18
N VAL A 170 -7.82 -2.07 9.83
CA VAL A 170 -8.60 -3.26 9.48
C VAL A 170 -10.07 -3.07 9.89
N TYR A 171 -10.34 -2.52 11.09
CA TYR A 171 -11.69 -2.26 11.57
C TYR A 171 -12.46 -1.30 10.65
N ALA A 172 -11.82 -0.23 10.18
CA ALA A 172 -12.44 0.68 9.21
C ALA A 172 -12.91 -0.04 7.95
N GLY A 173 -12.17 -1.06 7.49
CA GLY A 173 -12.56 -1.89 6.36
C GLY A 173 -13.82 -2.73 6.58
N PHE A 174 -14.15 -3.10 7.82
CA PHE A 174 -15.39 -3.82 8.12
C PHE A 174 -16.62 -2.90 8.26
N THR A 175 -16.40 -1.62 8.47
CA THR A 175 -17.49 -0.62 8.60
C THR A 175 -17.87 0.01 7.27
N ASP A 176 -16.97 -0.03 6.27
CA ASP A 176 -17.22 0.49 4.94
C ASP A 176 -17.31 -0.66 3.91
N ARG A 177 -18.48 -0.75 3.24
CA ARG A 177 -18.74 -1.80 2.23
C ARG A 177 -17.92 -1.65 0.94
N GLY A 178 -17.27 -0.51 0.73
CA GLY A 178 -16.41 -0.25 -0.43
C GLY A 178 -14.97 -0.72 -0.26
N ILE A 179 -14.60 -1.27 0.91
CA ILE A 179 -13.22 -1.64 1.23
C ILE A 179 -12.98 -3.14 1.02
N ASP A 180 -11.93 -3.47 0.29
CA ASP A 180 -11.49 -4.84 0.06
C ASP A 180 -10.61 -5.36 1.22
N ASN A 181 -11.28 -5.88 2.26
CA ASN A 181 -10.59 -6.43 3.43
C ASN A 181 -9.72 -7.65 3.11
N ALA A 182 -10.09 -8.45 2.13
CA ALA A 182 -9.28 -9.61 1.73
C ALA A 182 -7.91 -9.16 1.19
N ALA A 183 -7.91 -8.13 0.34
CA ALA A 183 -6.68 -7.51 -0.14
C ALA A 183 -5.85 -6.90 1.01
N HIS A 184 -6.50 -6.20 1.95
CA HIS A 184 -5.80 -5.57 3.08
C HIS A 184 -5.12 -6.58 3.98
N ILE A 185 -5.82 -7.64 4.38
CA ILE A 185 -5.28 -8.70 5.24
C ILE A 185 -4.17 -9.47 4.52
N ALA A 186 -4.37 -9.83 3.24
CA ALA A 186 -3.35 -10.51 2.45
C ALA A 186 -2.09 -9.66 2.28
N GLY A 187 -2.24 -8.36 2.00
CA GLY A 187 -1.14 -7.42 1.92
C GLY A 187 -0.37 -7.29 3.23
N LEU A 188 -1.08 -7.14 4.36
CA LEU A 188 -0.50 -7.05 5.70
C LEU A 188 0.37 -8.28 6.02
N ILE A 189 -0.19 -9.48 5.81
CA ILE A 189 0.52 -10.75 6.04
C ILE A 189 1.74 -10.85 5.12
N ALA A 190 1.56 -10.56 3.84
CA ALA A 190 2.64 -10.63 2.85
C ALA A 190 3.80 -9.70 3.22
N GLY A 191 3.54 -8.44 3.54
CA GLY A 191 4.57 -7.49 3.92
C GLY A 191 5.28 -7.88 5.21
N PHE A 192 4.55 -8.39 6.21
CA PHE A 192 5.11 -8.91 7.45
C PHE A 192 6.10 -10.07 7.18
N LEU A 193 5.69 -11.05 6.40
CA LEU A 193 6.51 -12.21 6.07
C LEU A 193 7.71 -11.84 5.20
N LEU A 194 7.55 -10.95 4.22
CA LEU A 194 8.65 -10.45 3.40
C LEU A 194 9.69 -9.73 4.26
N ALA A 195 9.27 -8.87 5.17
CA ALA A 195 10.17 -8.18 6.07
C ALA A 195 10.90 -9.16 7.01
N MET A 196 10.23 -10.22 7.45
CA MET A 196 10.83 -11.27 8.28
C MET A 196 12.00 -11.97 7.55
N VAL A 197 11.89 -12.16 6.25
CA VAL A 197 12.94 -12.77 5.42
C VAL A 197 14.06 -11.78 5.10
N ILE A 198 13.70 -10.54 4.80
CA ILE A 198 14.63 -9.51 4.30
C ILE A 198 15.41 -8.86 5.43
N TYR A 199 14.73 -8.50 6.54
CA TYR A 199 15.35 -7.77 7.64
C TYR A 199 16.13 -8.70 8.56
N ARG A 200 17.45 -8.57 8.51
CA ARG A 200 18.36 -9.17 9.49
C ARG A 200 18.87 -8.05 10.39
N ARG A 201 18.59 -8.14 11.70
CA ARG A 201 19.13 -7.19 12.67
C ARG A 201 20.65 -7.26 12.65
N SER A 202 21.33 -6.14 12.39
CA SER A 202 22.77 -6.04 12.60
C SER A 202 23.08 -5.95 14.10
N GLU A 203 24.16 -6.58 14.54
CA GLU A 203 24.57 -6.54 15.95
C GLU A 203 24.98 -5.12 16.41
N ASP A 204 25.35 -4.26 15.46
CA ASP A 204 25.76 -2.87 15.70
C ASP A 204 24.60 -1.89 16.03
N GLU A 205 23.34 -2.29 15.81
CA GLU A 205 22.18 -1.42 16.09
C GLU A 205 21.72 -1.45 17.57
N THR A 206 22.41 -2.15 18.46
CA THR A 206 22.09 -2.20 19.89
C THR A 206 22.23 -0.85 20.59
N GLU A 207 22.99 0.09 20.07
CA GLU A 207 23.18 1.44 20.62
C GLU A 207 22.07 2.45 20.25
N VAL A 208 21.24 2.16 19.24
CA VAL A 208 20.22 3.11 18.76
C VAL A 208 18.88 2.96 19.52
N VAL A 209 18.76 1.93 20.39
CA VAL A 209 17.51 1.60 21.10
C VAL A 209 17.55 2.00 22.59
N SER A 210 18.67 2.55 23.07
CA SER A 210 18.81 3.03 24.46
C SER A 210 18.39 4.49 24.63
#